data_0294e8f820bf596f1e3c516101a1e7ee
#
_entry.id   0294e8f820bf596f1e3c516101a1e7ee
#
_cell.length_a   1.000
_cell.length_b   1.000
_cell.length_c   1.000
_cell.angle_alpha   90.00
_cell.angle_beta   90.00
_cell.angle_gamma   90.00
#
_symmetry.space_group_name_H-M   'P 1'
#
loop_
_entity.id
_entity.type
_entity.pdbx_description
1 polymer ?
#
loop_
_entity_poly.entity_id
_entity_poly.type
_entity_poly.pdbx_seq_one_letter_code
_entity_poly.pdbx_strand_id
1 'polypeptide(L)'
;MKTSFIQHKTFDHNLFALYVKNAKQTNHWSNYGETVQTLETRARELLKISEEKAVIATCNGTAALHAMVHGIREFDQLDHRVTTQDFTFPSASLGPCAGPIVVDFDTELNMQMEDTYLVDYGKICIATNCFGHLQNLEYLTNQTKKLDKILIFDNSATPYSFYKGTNSCNLGVGSCISLHHTKPLGFGEGGLAIIDKKYEEVTRRAVNFGFDENKKFTERSGNFKLSEISAAGILQWWDSFDIDDLMQIYLDNYYTAKYKLTVESTGQCFPNHSDDEFLPFCMPWIHENPTEIENAFYNHIECKKYYKPLRSDATVNSHIIYDRIICYPVHGGVSGL
;
A
#
# COMPACT_ATOMS: atom_id res chain seq x y z
N MET A 1 21.35 12.51 17.93
CA MET A 1 20.82 12.30 16.55
C MET A 1 19.42 11.78 16.74
N LYS A 2 18.41 12.29 15.99
CA LYS A 2 17.05 11.75 16.08
C LYS A 2 17.00 10.34 15.49
N THR A 3 16.22 9.44 16.10
CA THR A 3 15.85 8.16 15.49
C THR A 3 15.04 8.44 14.24
N SER A 4 15.43 7.88 13.11
CA SER A 4 14.74 8.11 11.83
C SER A 4 13.33 7.49 11.83
N PHE A 5 12.40 8.11 11.11
CA PHE A 5 11.09 7.52 10.81
C PHE A 5 11.22 6.28 9.92
N ILE A 6 12.29 6.20 9.13
CA ILE A 6 12.56 5.09 8.22
C ILE A 6 13.51 4.12 8.91
N GLN A 7 13.13 2.84 8.95
CA GLN A 7 13.98 1.77 9.46
C GLN A 7 15.29 1.70 8.67
N HIS A 8 16.41 1.65 9.40
CA HIS A 8 17.68 1.27 8.80
C HIS A 8 17.66 -0.24 8.48
N LYS A 9 17.75 -0.59 7.21
CA LYS A 9 17.72 -1.96 6.73
C LYS A 9 19.12 -2.42 6.36
N THR A 10 19.48 -3.62 6.81
CA THR A 10 20.77 -4.24 6.46
C THR A 10 20.78 -4.68 4.99
N PHE A 11 21.95 -4.67 4.39
CA PHE A 11 22.17 -5.16 3.05
C PHE A 11 23.17 -6.32 3.06
N ASP A 12 22.71 -7.51 2.68
CA ASP A 12 23.56 -8.68 2.54
C ASP A 12 24.07 -8.81 1.11
N HIS A 13 25.36 -8.51 0.93
CA HIS A 13 26.03 -8.57 -0.36
C HIS A 13 26.05 -9.97 -0.97
N ASN A 14 26.13 -11.04 -0.14
CA ASN A 14 26.20 -12.42 -0.62
C ASN A 14 24.84 -12.90 -1.12
N LEU A 15 23.78 -12.63 -0.37
CA LEU A 15 22.40 -12.92 -0.78
C LEU A 15 22.05 -12.14 -2.05
N PHE A 16 22.35 -10.84 -2.09
CA PHE A 16 22.13 -10.03 -3.29
C PHE A 16 22.85 -10.61 -4.51
N ALA A 17 24.15 -10.96 -4.38
CA ALA A 17 24.93 -11.56 -5.46
C ALA A 17 24.37 -12.91 -5.92
N LEU A 18 23.79 -13.70 -4.99
CA LEU A 18 23.12 -14.95 -5.31
C LEU A 18 21.90 -14.71 -6.19
N TYR A 19 21.04 -13.77 -5.84
CA TYR A 19 19.83 -13.45 -6.59
C TYR A 19 20.11 -12.88 -8.00
N VAL A 20 21.16 -12.07 -8.17
CA VAL A 20 21.52 -11.53 -9.50
C VAL A 20 22.42 -12.47 -10.33
N LYS A 21 22.75 -13.66 -9.82
CA LYS A 21 23.68 -14.59 -10.49
C LYS A 21 23.25 -14.94 -11.91
N ASN A 22 21.98 -15.30 -12.12
CA ASN A 22 21.46 -15.64 -13.44
C ASN A 22 21.40 -14.41 -14.35
N ALA A 23 20.92 -13.28 -13.87
CA ALA A 23 20.91 -12.03 -14.62
C ALA A 23 22.32 -11.66 -15.13
N LYS A 24 23.36 -11.85 -14.28
CA LYS A 24 24.76 -11.64 -14.66
C LYS A 24 25.25 -12.63 -15.72
N GLN A 25 24.88 -13.92 -15.62
CA GLN A 25 25.32 -14.95 -16.59
C GLN A 25 24.66 -14.78 -17.96
N THR A 26 23.37 -14.44 -17.98
CA THR A 26 22.56 -14.31 -19.20
C THR A 26 22.55 -12.90 -19.77
N ASN A 27 23.11 -11.91 -19.04
CA ASN A 27 23.01 -10.48 -19.32
C ASN A 27 21.56 -9.99 -19.42
N HIS A 28 20.62 -10.60 -18.66
CA HIS A 28 19.18 -10.27 -18.64
C HIS A 28 18.83 -9.55 -17.34
N TRP A 29 18.89 -8.22 -17.34
CA TRP A 29 18.73 -7.38 -16.15
C TRP A 29 17.36 -6.71 -16.03
N SER A 30 16.47 -6.96 -16.97
CA SER A 30 15.13 -6.34 -17.04
C SER A 30 14.17 -7.21 -17.84
N ASN A 31 12.91 -6.75 -18.00
CA ASN A 31 11.89 -7.42 -18.81
C ASN A 31 11.49 -8.80 -18.28
N TYR A 32 11.17 -8.86 -16.98
CA TYR A 32 10.60 -10.04 -16.35
C TYR A 32 11.54 -11.25 -16.34
N GLY A 33 12.76 -11.07 -15.82
CA GLY A 33 13.72 -12.13 -15.65
C GLY A 33 13.43 -13.02 -14.41
N GLU A 34 14.33 -13.96 -14.15
CA GLU A 34 14.14 -14.99 -13.13
C GLU A 34 14.02 -14.43 -11.71
N THR A 35 14.78 -13.37 -11.38
CA THR A 35 14.74 -12.78 -10.03
C THR A 35 13.39 -12.12 -9.78
N VAL A 36 12.80 -11.45 -10.78
CA VAL A 36 11.46 -10.87 -10.69
C VAL A 36 10.40 -11.97 -10.52
N GLN A 37 10.50 -13.08 -11.26
CA GLN A 37 9.60 -14.23 -11.12
C GLN A 37 9.71 -14.86 -9.72
N THR A 38 10.94 -14.99 -9.19
CA THR A 38 11.20 -15.45 -7.83
C THR A 38 10.54 -14.52 -6.81
N LEU A 39 10.63 -13.20 -7.01
CA LEU A 39 9.95 -12.23 -6.13
C LEU A 39 8.43 -12.40 -6.13
N GLU A 40 7.80 -12.62 -7.31
CA GLU A 40 6.35 -12.86 -7.39
C GLU A 40 5.94 -14.14 -6.65
N THR A 41 6.72 -15.21 -6.78
CA THR A 41 6.49 -16.49 -6.07
C THR A 41 6.63 -16.29 -4.55
N ARG A 42 7.73 -15.68 -4.10
CA ARG A 42 7.98 -15.41 -2.67
C ARG A 42 6.94 -14.44 -2.09
N ALA A 43 6.47 -13.48 -2.86
CA ALA A 43 5.40 -12.58 -2.45
C ALA A 43 4.07 -13.32 -2.22
N ARG A 44 3.73 -14.28 -3.09
CA ARG A 44 2.55 -15.14 -2.92
C ARG A 44 2.61 -15.90 -1.59
N GLU A 45 3.75 -16.53 -1.31
CA GLU A 45 3.98 -17.29 -0.08
C GLU A 45 3.94 -16.39 1.16
N LEU A 46 4.77 -15.36 1.19
CA LEU A 46 4.92 -14.43 2.32
C LEU A 46 3.59 -13.77 2.70
N LEU A 47 2.84 -13.30 1.70
CA LEU A 47 1.58 -12.59 1.91
C LEU A 47 0.36 -13.51 1.93
N LYS A 48 0.55 -14.83 1.85
CA LYS A 48 -0.55 -15.84 1.84
C LYS A 48 -1.60 -15.52 0.75
N ILE A 49 -1.13 -15.23 -0.48
CA ILE A 49 -1.99 -14.86 -1.61
C ILE A 49 -2.64 -16.08 -2.24
N SER A 50 -3.96 -16.03 -2.37
CA SER A 50 -4.79 -17.08 -2.98
C SER A 50 -4.38 -17.40 -4.41
N GLU A 51 -4.59 -18.66 -4.81
CA GLU A 51 -4.40 -19.12 -6.19
C GLU A 51 -5.35 -18.45 -7.20
N GLU A 52 -6.45 -17.86 -6.74
CA GLU A 52 -7.38 -17.10 -7.59
C GLU A 52 -6.85 -15.71 -7.98
N LYS A 53 -5.75 -15.27 -7.37
CA LYS A 53 -5.10 -14.00 -7.67
C LYS A 53 -3.80 -14.22 -8.44
N ALA A 54 -3.49 -13.31 -9.35
CA ALA A 54 -2.16 -13.13 -9.91
C ALA A 54 -1.36 -12.16 -9.03
N VAL A 55 -0.05 -12.39 -8.93
CA VAL A 55 0.92 -11.47 -8.32
C VAL A 55 1.83 -10.96 -9.42
N ILE A 56 1.90 -9.66 -9.62
CA ILE A 56 2.65 -9.02 -10.70
C ILE A 56 3.57 -7.95 -10.12
N ALA A 57 4.87 -8.14 -10.26
CA ALA A 57 5.86 -7.20 -9.77
C ALA A 57 5.97 -5.96 -10.68
N THR A 58 6.06 -4.79 -10.06
CA THR A 58 6.15 -3.48 -10.74
C THR A 58 7.22 -2.61 -10.11
N CYS A 59 7.64 -1.56 -10.81
CA CYS A 59 8.72 -0.68 -10.35
C CYS A 59 8.39 0.11 -9.08
N ASN A 60 7.12 0.29 -8.72
CA ASN A 60 6.66 0.87 -7.45
C ASN A 60 5.15 0.63 -7.24
N GLY A 61 4.62 0.98 -6.06
CA GLY A 61 3.20 0.82 -5.73
C GLY A 61 2.25 1.62 -6.63
N THR A 62 2.66 2.83 -7.05
CA THR A 62 1.89 3.64 -8.00
C THR A 62 1.74 2.92 -9.35
N ALA A 63 2.82 2.36 -9.85
CA ALA A 63 2.82 1.57 -11.09
C ALA A 63 1.93 0.32 -10.97
N ALA A 64 1.90 -0.33 -9.78
CA ALA A 64 1.02 -1.45 -9.50
C ALA A 64 -0.47 -1.05 -9.60
N LEU A 65 -0.85 0.03 -8.92
CA LEU A 65 -2.21 0.57 -8.98
C LEU A 65 -2.60 0.95 -10.40
N HIS A 66 -1.74 1.69 -11.11
CA HIS A 66 -2.00 2.16 -12.47
C HIS A 66 -2.11 1.01 -13.47
N ALA A 67 -1.26 -0.02 -13.36
CA ALA A 67 -1.35 -1.20 -14.21
C ALA A 67 -2.67 -1.96 -14.02
N MET A 68 -3.14 -2.11 -12.77
CA MET A 68 -4.45 -2.73 -12.50
C MET A 68 -5.61 -1.92 -13.09
N VAL A 69 -5.61 -0.59 -12.90
CA VAL A 69 -6.66 0.28 -13.47
C VAL A 69 -6.66 0.22 -15.00
N HIS A 70 -5.50 0.23 -15.65
CA HIS A 70 -5.38 0.04 -17.09
C HIS A 70 -5.90 -1.32 -17.54
N GLY A 71 -5.46 -2.40 -16.87
CA GLY A 71 -5.87 -3.77 -17.18
C GLY A 71 -7.39 -3.99 -17.05
N ILE A 72 -7.99 -3.51 -15.96
CA ILE A 72 -9.45 -3.59 -15.77
C ILE A 72 -10.18 -2.80 -16.84
N ARG A 73 -9.75 -1.58 -17.16
CA ARG A 73 -10.36 -0.77 -18.21
C ARG A 73 -10.26 -1.41 -19.59
N GLU A 74 -9.13 -2.04 -19.88
CA GLU A 74 -8.92 -2.79 -21.13
C GLU A 74 -9.85 -4.00 -21.22
N PHE A 75 -9.90 -4.81 -20.17
CA PHE A 75 -10.68 -6.03 -20.12
C PHE A 75 -12.20 -5.79 -20.16
N ASP A 76 -12.69 -4.88 -19.32
CA ASP A 76 -14.10 -4.59 -19.15
C ASP A 76 -14.60 -3.46 -20.09
N GLN A 77 -13.73 -2.96 -20.99
CA GLN A 77 -14.03 -1.88 -21.94
C GLN A 77 -14.58 -0.62 -21.26
N LEU A 78 -13.97 -0.21 -20.14
CA LEU A 78 -14.40 0.92 -19.34
C LEU A 78 -13.62 2.18 -19.70
N ASP A 79 -14.31 3.33 -19.62
CA ASP A 79 -13.68 4.65 -19.78
C ASP A 79 -14.18 5.66 -18.73
N HIS A 80 -14.47 5.18 -17.54
CA HIS A 80 -14.98 6.00 -16.45
C HIS A 80 -13.84 6.48 -15.55
N ARG A 81 -14.06 7.61 -14.85
CA ARG A 81 -13.19 8.05 -13.76
C ARG A 81 -13.18 7.01 -12.65
N VAL A 82 -12.11 6.99 -11.85
CA VAL A 82 -12.10 6.21 -10.61
C VAL A 82 -12.77 6.98 -9.48
N THR A 83 -13.27 6.27 -8.49
CA THR A 83 -13.70 6.85 -7.20
C THR A 83 -12.66 6.51 -6.16
N THR A 84 -12.26 7.48 -5.33
CA THR A 84 -11.32 7.25 -4.22
C THR A 84 -11.65 8.15 -3.03
N GLN A 85 -11.15 7.79 -1.85
CA GLN A 85 -11.25 8.63 -0.66
C GLN A 85 -10.29 9.81 -0.72
N ASP A 86 -10.62 10.89 -0.01
CA ASP A 86 -9.82 12.11 0.04
C ASP A 86 -8.51 11.92 0.83
N PHE A 87 -8.56 11.13 1.91
CA PHE A 87 -7.40 10.82 2.75
C PHE A 87 -6.66 9.60 2.20
N THR A 88 -5.77 9.85 1.23
CA THR A 88 -5.01 8.82 0.51
C THR A 88 -3.71 9.39 -0.04
N PHE A 89 -2.88 8.52 -0.59
CA PHE A 89 -1.68 8.94 -1.31
C PHE A 89 -2.02 9.43 -2.73
N PRO A 90 -1.30 10.41 -3.29
CA PRO A 90 -1.59 10.99 -4.62
C PRO A 90 -1.68 9.98 -5.79
N SER A 91 -1.14 8.77 -5.66
CA SER A 91 -1.24 7.70 -6.68
C SER A 91 -2.66 7.47 -7.18
N ALA A 92 -3.65 7.58 -6.28
CA ALA A 92 -5.06 7.40 -6.58
C ALA A 92 -5.69 8.56 -7.37
N SER A 93 -4.90 9.61 -7.69
CA SER A 93 -5.35 10.79 -8.46
C SER A 93 -4.45 11.13 -9.65
N LEU A 94 -3.48 10.28 -9.96
CA LEU A 94 -2.51 10.51 -11.05
C LEU A 94 -2.67 9.47 -12.17
N GLY A 95 -2.08 9.74 -13.33
CA GLY A 95 -2.09 8.82 -14.47
C GLY A 95 -3.49 8.35 -14.85
N PRO A 96 -3.76 7.04 -14.94
CA PRO A 96 -5.09 6.53 -15.28
C PRO A 96 -6.15 6.85 -14.21
N CYS A 97 -5.74 7.25 -13.02
CA CYS A 97 -6.62 7.68 -11.94
C CYS A 97 -6.88 9.19 -11.94
N ALA A 98 -6.34 9.95 -12.89
CA ALA A 98 -6.44 11.42 -12.93
C ALA A 98 -7.89 11.90 -12.97
N GLY A 99 -8.18 12.99 -12.23
CA GLY A 99 -9.52 13.55 -12.09
C GLY A 99 -10.51 12.61 -11.37
N PRO A 100 -10.14 11.99 -10.25
CA PRO A 100 -11.02 11.03 -9.57
C PRO A 100 -12.30 11.71 -9.06
N ILE A 101 -13.31 10.88 -8.81
CA ILE A 101 -14.40 11.26 -7.93
C ILE A 101 -13.90 11.06 -6.50
N VAL A 102 -13.76 12.14 -5.77
CA VAL A 102 -13.22 12.09 -4.41
C VAL A 102 -14.37 12.11 -3.42
N VAL A 103 -14.41 11.12 -2.55
CA VAL A 103 -15.37 11.01 -1.45
C VAL A 103 -14.67 11.21 -0.11
N ASP A 104 -15.43 11.64 0.88
CA ASP A 104 -14.91 11.78 2.24
C ASP A 104 -14.77 10.40 2.91
N PHE A 105 -14.21 10.37 4.09
CA PHE A 105 -14.15 9.19 4.94
C PHE A 105 -14.60 9.56 6.37
N ASP A 106 -14.98 8.56 7.14
CA ASP A 106 -15.38 8.76 8.53
C ASP A 106 -14.19 8.76 9.49
N THR A 107 -14.47 8.94 10.77
CA THR A 107 -13.47 8.94 11.84
C THR A 107 -12.87 7.54 12.11
N GLU A 108 -13.40 6.50 11.49
CA GLU A 108 -12.92 5.11 11.55
C GLU A 108 -12.14 4.70 10.28
N LEU A 109 -11.72 5.66 9.46
CA LEU A 109 -11.04 5.48 8.17
C LEU A 109 -11.88 4.82 7.06
N ASN A 110 -13.20 4.75 7.18
CA ASN A 110 -14.02 4.13 6.15
C ASN A 110 -14.37 5.13 5.04
N MET A 111 -14.07 4.76 3.81
CA MET A 111 -14.48 5.48 2.61
C MET A 111 -16.01 5.54 2.55
N GLN A 112 -16.57 6.76 2.43
CA GLN A 112 -18.01 6.97 2.41
C GLN A 112 -18.58 6.65 1.02
N MET A 113 -19.41 5.60 0.94
CA MET A 113 -19.98 5.09 -0.31
C MET A 113 -21.49 5.36 -0.44
N GLU A 114 -22.08 6.13 0.49
CA GLU A 114 -23.54 6.31 0.54
C GLU A 114 -24.07 7.43 -0.35
N ASP A 115 -23.17 8.20 -0.96
CA ASP A 115 -23.57 9.35 -1.77
C ASP A 115 -24.24 8.90 -3.08
N THR A 116 -25.47 9.34 -3.31
CA THR A 116 -26.25 9.06 -4.51
C THR A 116 -25.57 9.50 -5.81
N TYR A 117 -24.64 10.45 -5.73
CA TYR A 117 -23.83 10.90 -6.88
C TYR A 117 -22.84 9.84 -7.39
N LEU A 118 -22.54 8.80 -6.59
CA LEU A 118 -21.63 7.71 -6.98
C LEU A 118 -22.27 6.72 -7.96
N VAL A 119 -23.60 6.74 -8.12
CA VAL A 119 -24.33 5.77 -8.96
C VAL A 119 -23.90 5.87 -10.43
N ASP A 120 -23.68 7.09 -10.93
CA ASP A 120 -23.45 7.34 -12.36
C ASP A 120 -21.97 7.45 -12.75
N TYR A 121 -21.04 7.57 -11.79
CA TYR A 121 -19.65 7.87 -12.06
C TYR A 121 -18.71 6.92 -11.32
N GLY A 122 -17.57 6.57 -11.97
CA GLY A 122 -16.49 5.83 -11.33
C GLY A 122 -16.79 4.34 -11.10
N LYS A 123 -16.74 3.53 -12.16
CA LYS A 123 -16.92 2.07 -12.07
C LYS A 123 -15.88 1.41 -11.16
N ILE A 124 -14.65 1.94 -11.10
CA ILE A 124 -13.56 1.44 -10.27
C ILE A 124 -13.47 2.28 -8.98
N CYS A 125 -13.62 1.63 -7.84
CA CYS A 125 -13.42 2.23 -6.52
C CYS A 125 -12.06 1.82 -5.96
N ILE A 126 -11.25 2.80 -5.55
CA ILE A 126 -9.95 2.62 -4.90
C ILE A 126 -10.10 3.00 -3.43
N ALA A 127 -10.07 2.01 -2.55
CA ALA A 127 -10.14 2.20 -1.11
C ALA A 127 -8.74 2.01 -0.51
N THR A 128 -8.22 3.03 0.18
CA THR A 128 -6.88 3.00 0.78
C THR A 128 -6.95 2.55 2.22
N ASN A 129 -6.35 1.41 2.52
CA ASN A 129 -6.09 0.98 3.89
C ASN A 129 -4.84 1.70 4.42
N CYS A 130 -4.99 2.42 5.54
CA CYS A 130 -3.95 3.32 6.03
C CYS A 130 -3.21 2.74 7.23
N PHE A 131 -1.91 3.00 7.32
CA PHE A 131 -1.08 2.77 8.51
C PHE A 131 -0.93 1.31 8.98
N GLY A 132 -1.39 0.33 8.22
CA GLY A 132 -1.52 -1.07 8.60
C GLY A 132 -2.96 -1.47 8.93
N HIS A 133 -3.86 -0.50 9.13
CA HIS A 133 -5.25 -0.74 9.51
C HIS A 133 -6.16 -0.93 8.30
N LEU A 134 -7.16 -1.79 8.48
CA LEU A 134 -8.18 -2.08 7.49
C LEU A 134 -9.41 -1.17 7.68
N GLN A 135 -10.02 -0.78 6.58
CA GLN A 135 -11.35 -0.19 6.59
C GLN A 135 -12.40 -1.27 6.91
N ASN A 136 -13.64 -0.87 7.13
CA ASN A 136 -14.76 -1.82 7.24
C ASN A 136 -14.97 -2.53 5.89
N LEU A 137 -14.29 -3.66 5.74
CA LEU A 137 -14.26 -4.44 4.48
C LEU A 137 -15.64 -5.01 4.14
N GLU A 138 -16.44 -5.35 5.13
CA GLU A 138 -17.81 -5.85 4.93
C GLU A 138 -18.69 -4.74 4.36
N TYR A 139 -18.64 -3.54 4.93
CA TYR A 139 -19.34 -2.37 4.42
C TYR A 139 -18.93 -2.07 2.97
N LEU A 140 -17.62 -1.95 2.69
CA LEU A 140 -17.12 -1.65 1.36
C LEU A 140 -17.52 -2.70 0.34
N THR A 141 -17.40 -3.98 0.68
CA THR A 141 -17.77 -5.08 -0.21
C THR A 141 -19.27 -5.05 -0.53
N ASN A 142 -20.11 -4.82 0.49
CA ASN A 142 -21.55 -4.75 0.30
C ASN A 142 -21.96 -3.53 -0.53
N GLN A 143 -21.38 -2.35 -0.26
CA GLN A 143 -21.69 -1.13 -1.02
C GLN A 143 -21.23 -1.21 -2.47
N THR A 144 -19.99 -1.69 -2.71
CA THR A 144 -19.49 -1.84 -4.08
C THR A 144 -20.31 -2.85 -4.88
N LYS A 145 -20.76 -3.95 -4.26
CA LYS A 145 -21.66 -4.92 -4.90
C LYS A 145 -23.04 -4.29 -5.19
N LYS A 146 -23.63 -3.58 -4.24
CA LYS A 146 -24.92 -2.89 -4.40
C LYS A 146 -24.89 -1.86 -5.52
N LEU A 147 -23.77 -1.13 -5.65
CA LEU A 147 -23.57 -0.06 -6.63
C LEU A 147 -22.95 -0.56 -7.94
N ASP A 148 -22.78 -1.87 -8.12
CA ASP A 148 -22.14 -2.49 -9.29
C ASP A 148 -20.77 -1.87 -9.59
N LYS A 149 -19.91 -1.75 -8.58
CA LYS A 149 -18.53 -1.19 -8.67
C LYS A 149 -17.49 -2.29 -8.56
N ILE A 150 -16.31 -2.00 -9.09
CA ILE A 150 -15.11 -2.82 -9.00
C ILE A 150 -14.24 -2.26 -7.87
N LEU A 151 -14.01 -3.04 -6.82
CA LEU A 151 -13.24 -2.62 -5.65
C LEU A 151 -11.77 -3.03 -5.79
N ILE A 152 -10.88 -2.05 -5.72
CA ILE A 152 -9.43 -2.20 -5.59
C ILE A 152 -9.01 -1.64 -4.24
N PHE A 153 -8.13 -2.34 -3.52
CA PHE A 153 -7.51 -1.82 -2.31
C PHE A 153 -6.13 -1.23 -2.61
N ASP A 154 -5.88 -0.01 -2.15
CA ASP A 154 -4.51 0.48 -2.00
C ASP A 154 -4.00 0.06 -0.62
N ASN A 155 -3.27 -1.05 -0.61
CA ASN A 155 -2.59 -1.62 0.55
C ASN A 155 -1.10 -1.25 0.59
N SER A 156 -0.71 -0.13 -0.04
CA SER A 156 0.70 0.30 -0.10
C SER A 156 1.36 0.50 1.27
N ALA A 157 0.57 0.70 2.32
CA ALA A 157 1.03 0.79 3.70
C ALA A 157 0.44 -0.32 4.60
N THR A 158 -0.27 -1.29 4.01
CA THR A 158 -1.04 -2.31 4.74
C THR A 158 -0.89 -3.69 4.07
N PRO A 159 0.35 -4.14 3.77
CA PRO A 159 0.56 -5.37 2.99
C PRO A 159 0.26 -6.66 3.77
N TYR A 160 0.28 -6.60 5.10
CA TYR A 160 0.18 -7.76 5.98
C TYR A 160 -0.81 -7.48 7.12
N SER A 161 -2.09 -7.41 6.75
CA SER A 161 -3.21 -7.22 7.68
C SER A 161 -4.34 -8.16 7.30
N PHE A 162 -4.95 -8.79 8.30
CA PHE A 162 -5.87 -9.91 8.10
C PHE A 162 -7.27 -9.53 8.55
N TYR A 163 -8.24 -9.96 7.79
CA TYR A 163 -9.66 -9.90 8.11
C TYR A 163 -10.21 -11.31 8.17
N LYS A 164 -10.66 -11.73 9.36
CA LYS A 164 -11.17 -13.10 9.60
C LYS A 164 -10.20 -14.18 9.09
N GLY A 165 -8.89 -14.01 9.36
CA GLY A 165 -7.84 -14.95 8.97
C GLY A 165 -7.42 -14.90 7.50
N THR A 166 -7.96 -13.99 6.68
CA THR A 166 -7.61 -13.81 5.28
C THR A 166 -6.83 -12.51 5.10
N ASN A 167 -5.63 -12.56 4.49
CA ASN A 167 -4.89 -11.34 4.15
C ASN A 167 -5.74 -10.44 3.26
N SER A 168 -5.83 -9.16 3.62
CA SER A 168 -6.65 -8.14 2.93
C SER A 168 -6.31 -8.00 1.44
N CYS A 169 -5.11 -8.37 1.03
CA CYS A 169 -4.69 -8.37 -0.37
C CYS A 169 -5.44 -9.39 -1.23
N ASN A 170 -6.11 -10.38 -0.62
CA ASN A 170 -6.99 -11.33 -1.32
C ASN A 170 -8.40 -10.79 -1.56
N LEU A 171 -8.75 -9.66 -0.96
CA LEU A 171 -10.10 -9.11 -1.01
C LEU A 171 -10.25 -8.09 -2.16
N GLY A 172 -11.51 -7.84 -2.55
CA GLY A 172 -11.80 -7.03 -3.72
C GLY A 172 -11.31 -7.70 -5.01
N VAL A 173 -11.33 -6.96 -6.12
CA VAL A 173 -10.83 -7.42 -7.43
C VAL A 173 -9.31 -7.38 -7.49
N GLY A 174 -8.70 -6.42 -6.81
CA GLY A 174 -7.25 -6.29 -6.75
C GLY A 174 -6.76 -5.47 -5.57
N SER A 175 -5.45 -5.54 -5.35
CA SER A 175 -4.75 -4.80 -4.31
C SER A 175 -3.36 -4.38 -4.80
N CYS A 176 -2.95 -3.13 -4.57
CA CYS A 176 -1.58 -2.71 -4.80
C CYS A 176 -0.80 -2.63 -3.48
N ILE A 177 0.48 -3.00 -3.55
CA ILE A 177 1.43 -2.94 -2.44
C ILE A 177 2.64 -2.11 -2.88
N SER A 178 3.14 -1.27 -1.97
CA SER A 178 4.42 -0.57 -2.15
C SER A 178 5.54 -1.34 -1.46
N LEU A 179 6.59 -1.62 -2.21
CA LEU A 179 7.87 -2.15 -1.70
C LEU A 179 8.95 -1.06 -1.69
N HIS A 180 8.55 0.22 -1.67
CA HIS A 180 9.47 1.33 -1.45
C HIS A 180 10.19 1.18 -0.11
N HIS A 181 11.44 1.62 -0.04
CA HIS A 181 12.32 1.45 1.14
C HIS A 181 11.71 1.90 2.47
N THR A 182 10.79 2.87 2.47
CA THR A 182 10.09 3.33 3.67
C THR A 182 9.10 2.32 4.26
N LYS A 183 8.65 1.33 3.47
CA LYS A 183 7.65 0.36 3.92
C LYS A 183 8.31 -0.81 4.65
N PRO A 184 7.64 -1.45 5.62
CA PRO A 184 8.23 -2.55 6.39
C PRO A 184 8.82 -3.66 5.51
N LEU A 185 8.09 -4.08 4.48
CA LEU A 185 8.50 -5.12 3.53
C LEU A 185 9.30 -4.61 2.34
N GLY A 186 9.51 -3.29 2.19
CA GLY A 186 10.16 -2.70 1.03
C GLY A 186 11.68 -2.57 1.16
N PHE A 187 12.39 -2.58 0.03
CA PHE A 187 13.81 -2.24 -0.06
C PHE A 187 14.10 -1.56 -1.41
N GLY A 188 14.71 -0.37 -1.39
CA GLY A 188 14.87 0.44 -2.61
C GLY A 188 13.53 0.86 -3.19
N GLU A 189 13.23 0.45 -4.40
CA GLU A 189 11.96 0.69 -5.11
C GLU A 189 11.34 -0.62 -5.57
N GLY A 190 10.03 -0.72 -5.47
CA GLY A 190 9.25 -1.86 -5.95
C GLY A 190 7.77 -1.72 -5.62
N GLY A 191 6.96 -2.58 -6.22
CA GLY A 191 5.54 -2.71 -5.96
C GLY A 191 5.00 -4.04 -6.45
N LEU A 192 3.82 -4.40 -5.97
CA LEU A 192 3.10 -5.59 -6.40
C LEU A 192 1.66 -5.20 -6.75
N ALA A 193 1.19 -5.63 -7.92
CA ALA A 193 -0.22 -5.69 -8.26
C ALA A 193 -0.72 -7.12 -8.00
N ILE A 194 -1.67 -7.25 -7.10
CA ILE A 194 -2.35 -8.49 -6.77
C ILE A 194 -3.75 -8.35 -7.34
N ILE A 195 -4.14 -9.20 -8.29
CA ILE A 195 -5.39 -9.01 -9.05
C ILE A 195 -6.02 -10.36 -9.40
N ASP A 196 -7.34 -10.38 -9.54
CA ASP A 196 -8.04 -11.59 -9.99
C ASP A 196 -7.43 -12.13 -11.28
N LYS A 197 -7.23 -13.45 -11.37
CA LYS A 197 -6.58 -14.11 -12.51
C LYS A 197 -7.18 -13.74 -13.87
N LYS A 198 -8.47 -13.45 -13.95
CA LYS A 198 -9.10 -13.03 -15.22
C LYS A 198 -8.51 -11.74 -15.81
N TYR A 199 -7.89 -10.88 -14.98
CA TYR A 199 -7.25 -9.65 -15.41
C TYR A 199 -5.72 -9.77 -15.55
N GLU A 200 -5.12 -10.94 -15.28
CA GLU A 200 -3.68 -11.10 -15.24
C GLU A 200 -3.01 -10.68 -16.55
N GLU A 201 -3.48 -11.23 -17.68
CA GLU A 201 -2.88 -10.99 -19.00
C GLU A 201 -2.86 -9.50 -19.35
N VAL A 202 -4.01 -8.83 -19.26
CA VAL A 202 -4.14 -7.41 -19.60
C VAL A 202 -3.35 -6.52 -18.64
N THR A 203 -3.24 -6.91 -17.35
CA THR A 203 -2.43 -6.18 -16.37
C THR A 203 -0.94 -6.35 -16.65
N ARG A 204 -0.47 -7.56 -16.99
CA ARG A 204 0.93 -7.79 -17.41
C ARG A 204 1.28 -7.02 -18.67
N ARG A 205 0.37 -6.94 -19.64
CA ARG A 205 0.53 -6.09 -20.84
C ARG A 205 0.63 -4.62 -20.45
N ALA A 206 -0.24 -4.12 -19.57
CA ALA A 206 -0.20 -2.74 -19.09
C ALA A 206 1.14 -2.40 -18.39
N VAL A 207 1.77 -3.36 -17.71
CA VAL A 207 3.11 -3.20 -17.11
C VAL A 207 4.20 -2.99 -18.17
N ASN A 208 4.03 -3.56 -19.38
CA ASN A 208 5.05 -3.57 -20.45
C ASN A 208 4.53 -2.93 -21.75
N PHE A 209 4.28 -1.62 -21.73
CA PHE A 209 3.87 -0.82 -22.90
C PHE A 209 2.61 -1.32 -23.62
N GLY A 210 1.81 -2.19 -23.02
CA GLY A 210 0.62 -2.74 -23.63
C GLY A 210 0.88 -3.68 -24.82
N PHE A 211 2.09 -4.22 -24.95
CA PHE A 211 2.42 -5.11 -26.06
C PHE A 211 1.66 -6.44 -25.97
N ASP A 212 0.98 -6.80 -27.05
CA ASP A 212 0.45 -8.14 -27.28
C ASP A 212 1.51 -9.07 -27.93
N GLU A 213 1.11 -10.29 -28.23
CA GLU A 213 1.96 -11.29 -28.92
C GLU A 213 2.45 -10.85 -30.30
N ASN A 214 1.71 -9.97 -30.97
CA ASN A 214 2.03 -9.39 -32.26
C ASN A 214 2.82 -8.07 -32.16
N LYS A 215 3.26 -7.70 -30.96
CA LYS A 215 3.94 -6.42 -30.65
C LYS A 215 3.10 -5.17 -30.95
N LYS A 216 1.78 -5.30 -31.01
CA LYS A 216 0.89 -4.14 -31.00
C LYS A 216 0.82 -3.62 -29.58
N PHE A 217 0.80 -2.31 -29.40
CA PHE A 217 0.71 -1.67 -28.10
C PHE A 217 -0.68 -1.05 -27.89
N THR A 218 -1.06 -0.87 -26.63
CA THR A 218 -2.24 -0.10 -26.23
C THR A 218 -1.82 1.13 -25.44
N GLU A 219 -2.55 2.24 -25.61
CA GLU A 219 -2.32 3.47 -24.84
C GLU A 219 -2.64 3.28 -23.33
N ARG A 220 -3.42 2.24 -22.98
CA ARG A 220 -3.75 1.86 -21.58
C ARG A 220 -2.61 1.08 -20.95
N SER A 221 -1.43 1.71 -20.85
CA SER A 221 -0.22 1.03 -20.39
C SER A 221 0.87 2.02 -19.95
N GLY A 222 1.98 1.47 -19.48
CA GLY A 222 3.18 2.21 -19.17
C GLY A 222 4.42 1.33 -19.17
N ASN A 223 5.57 1.89 -18.82
CA ASN A 223 6.78 1.12 -18.52
C ASN A 223 6.89 0.97 -17.00
N PHE A 224 6.17 0.00 -16.47
CA PHE A 224 6.04 -0.25 -15.03
C PHE A 224 6.87 -1.43 -14.55
N LYS A 225 7.73 -1.97 -15.40
CA LYS A 225 8.53 -3.17 -15.11
C LYS A 225 9.49 -2.95 -13.94
N LEU A 226 9.61 -3.97 -13.09
CA LEU A 226 10.67 -4.06 -12.07
C LEU A 226 11.97 -4.57 -12.72
N SER A 227 13.13 -4.07 -12.25
CA SER A 227 14.44 -4.59 -12.64
C SER A 227 14.84 -5.79 -11.78
N GLU A 228 15.72 -6.67 -12.31
CA GLU A 228 16.32 -7.78 -11.57
C GLU A 228 17.10 -7.28 -10.33
N ILE A 229 17.73 -6.12 -10.44
CA ILE A 229 18.48 -5.50 -9.34
C ILE A 229 17.54 -5.10 -8.19
N SER A 230 16.41 -4.47 -8.51
CA SER A 230 15.42 -4.09 -7.48
C SER A 230 14.79 -5.32 -6.83
N ALA A 231 14.45 -6.33 -7.64
CA ALA A 231 13.91 -7.60 -7.14
C ALA A 231 14.90 -8.30 -6.19
N ALA A 232 16.17 -8.38 -6.55
CA ALA A 232 17.22 -8.96 -5.71
C ALA A 232 17.40 -8.20 -4.39
N GLY A 233 17.34 -6.86 -4.45
CA GLY A 233 17.40 -6.02 -3.25
C GLY A 233 16.23 -6.28 -2.29
N ILE A 234 15.03 -6.48 -2.80
CA ILE A 234 13.84 -6.82 -2.00
C ILE A 234 13.96 -8.24 -1.43
N LEU A 235 14.36 -9.21 -2.23
CA LEU A 235 14.49 -10.61 -1.81
C LEU A 235 15.53 -10.79 -0.71
N GLN A 236 16.71 -10.16 -0.83
CA GLN A 236 17.73 -10.23 0.22
C GLN A 236 17.25 -9.60 1.54
N TRP A 237 16.38 -8.56 1.45
CA TRP A 237 15.74 -7.99 2.63
C TRP A 237 14.73 -8.97 3.25
N TRP A 238 13.90 -9.66 2.46
CA TRP A 238 12.96 -10.64 2.97
C TRP A 238 13.61 -11.87 3.59
N ASP A 239 14.82 -12.24 3.14
CA ASP A 239 15.60 -13.32 3.75
C ASP A 239 16.27 -12.92 5.06
N SER A 240 16.24 -11.63 5.45
CA SER A 240 16.87 -11.13 6.67
C SER A 240 15.96 -11.15 7.91
N PHE A 241 14.71 -11.53 7.78
CA PHE A 241 13.74 -11.58 8.88
C PHE A 241 12.74 -12.73 8.72
N ASP A 242 12.16 -13.16 9.83
CA ASP A 242 10.90 -13.88 9.87
C ASP A 242 9.74 -12.87 9.93
N ILE A 243 8.65 -13.12 9.21
CA ILE A 243 7.54 -12.15 9.10
C ILE A 243 6.77 -11.98 10.42
N ASP A 244 6.63 -13.05 11.18
CA ASP A 244 5.90 -13.02 12.46
C ASP A 244 6.76 -12.31 13.52
N ASP A 245 8.08 -12.53 13.54
CA ASP A 245 9.03 -11.80 14.39
C ASP A 245 9.04 -10.30 14.03
N LEU A 246 9.07 -9.96 12.74
CA LEU A 246 9.02 -8.56 12.28
C LEU A 246 7.72 -7.90 12.75
N MET A 247 6.58 -8.56 12.55
CA MET A 247 5.28 -8.07 12.96
C MET A 247 5.22 -7.86 14.48
N GLN A 248 5.72 -8.80 15.27
CA GLN A 248 5.73 -8.69 16.74
C GLN A 248 6.52 -7.47 17.21
N ILE A 249 7.72 -7.22 16.66
CA ILE A 249 8.52 -6.04 16.99
C ILE A 249 7.75 -4.75 16.70
N TYR A 250 7.08 -4.67 15.55
CA TYR A 250 6.32 -3.49 15.16
C TYR A 250 5.08 -3.29 16.06
N LEU A 251 4.39 -4.37 16.44
CA LEU A 251 3.24 -4.34 17.34
C LEU A 251 3.64 -3.93 18.75
N ASP A 252 4.73 -4.47 19.30
CA ASP A 252 5.22 -4.11 20.62
C ASP A 252 5.52 -2.61 20.71
N ASN A 253 6.21 -2.06 19.70
CA ASN A 253 6.48 -0.63 19.63
C ASN A 253 5.21 0.20 19.43
N TYR A 254 4.26 -0.28 18.60
CA TYR A 254 2.98 0.37 18.38
C TYR A 254 2.17 0.50 19.68
N TYR A 255 2.01 -0.59 20.41
CA TYR A 255 1.24 -0.58 21.66
C TYR A 255 1.97 0.16 22.78
N THR A 256 3.30 0.11 22.82
CA THR A 256 4.09 0.91 23.78
C THR A 256 3.88 2.40 23.54
N ALA A 257 3.98 2.87 22.30
CA ALA A 257 3.74 4.27 21.96
C ALA A 257 2.29 4.68 22.24
N LYS A 258 1.32 3.84 21.86
CA LYS A 258 -0.11 4.05 22.13
C LYS A 258 -0.39 4.18 23.62
N TYR A 259 0.14 3.27 24.43
CA TYR A 259 -0.03 3.30 25.89
C TYR A 259 0.54 4.60 26.49
N LYS A 260 1.79 4.93 26.16
CA LYS A 260 2.47 6.11 26.67
C LYS A 260 1.66 7.39 26.36
N LEU A 261 1.24 7.58 25.12
CA LEU A 261 0.44 8.75 24.72
C LEU A 261 -0.94 8.77 25.34
N THR A 262 -1.58 7.61 25.55
CA THR A 262 -2.88 7.54 26.21
C THR A 262 -2.80 7.98 27.67
N VAL A 263 -1.69 7.69 28.35
CA VAL A 263 -1.50 8.07 29.78
C VAL A 263 -1.06 9.54 29.90
N GLU A 264 -0.22 9.99 28.99
CA GLU A 264 0.51 11.26 29.11
C GLU A 264 -0.07 12.41 28.27
N SER A 265 -1.09 12.16 27.42
CA SER A 265 -1.70 13.19 26.56
C SER A 265 -3.23 13.06 26.48
N THR A 266 -3.87 14.09 25.92
CA THR A 266 -5.33 14.14 25.72
C THR A 266 -5.79 13.67 24.35
N GLY A 267 -4.86 13.23 23.49
CA GLY A 267 -5.17 12.76 22.15
C GLY A 267 -5.71 11.34 22.11
N GLN A 268 -5.85 10.82 20.89
CA GLN A 268 -6.30 9.45 20.66
C GLN A 268 -5.60 8.81 19.47
N CYS A 269 -5.47 7.48 19.50
CA CYS A 269 -5.00 6.71 18.35
C CYS A 269 -6.01 6.78 17.20
N PHE A 270 -5.52 6.74 15.97
CA PHE A 270 -6.36 6.82 14.78
C PHE A 270 -5.98 5.74 13.74
N PRO A 271 -6.90 4.90 13.31
CA PRO A 271 -8.25 4.72 13.85
C PRO A 271 -8.23 4.19 15.29
N ASN A 272 -9.32 4.34 16.03
CA ASN A 272 -9.42 3.87 17.41
C ASN A 272 -9.97 2.43 17.51
N HIS A 273 -9.78 1.62 16.49
CA HIS A 273 -10.04 0.19 16.54
C HIS A 273 -8.73 -0.60 16.45
N SER A 274 -8.74 -1.86 16.86
CA SER A 274 -7.63 -2.79 16.71
C SER A 274 -8.02 -3.86 15.70
N ASP A 275 -7.18 -4.06 14.69
CA ASP A 275 -7.23 -5.26 13.87
C ASP A 275 -6.58 -6.41 14.67
N ASP A 276 -7.11 -7.62 14.57
CA ASP A 276 -6.63 -8.76 15.35
C ASP A 276 -5.20 -9.17 14.95
N GLU A 277 -4.85 -9.00 13.68
CA GLU A 277 -3.54 -9.36 13.12
C GLU A 277 -3.17 -8.37 12.02
N PHE A 278 -2.17 -7.51 12.26
CA PHE A 278 -1.74 -6.51 11.30
C PHE A 278 -0.27 -6.10 11.49
N LEU A 279 0.39 -5.74 10.41
CA LEU A 279 1.72 -5.12 10.44
C LEU A 279 1.56 -3.59 10.37
N PRO A 280 1.72 -2.86 11.49
CA PRO A 280 1.57 -1.41 11.49
C PRO A 280 2.69 -0.74 10.69
N PHE A 281 2.34 0.23 9.84
CA PHE A 281 3.35 1.05 9.16
C PHE A 281 3.92 2.12 10.11
N CYS A 282 3.07 2.67 10.96
CA CYS A 282 3.40 3.65 12.00
C CYS A 282 2.28 3.63 13.05
N MET A 283 2.48 4.33 14.16
CA MET A 283 1.41 4.58 15.12
C MET A 283 0.88 6.00 14.91
N PRO A 284 -0.31 6.17 14.33
CA PRO A 284 -0.94 7.46 14.12
C PRO A 284 -1.67 7.94 15.37
N TRP A 285 -1.43 9.19 15.77
CA TRP A 285 -2.03 9.84 16.93
C TRP A 285 -2.68 11.16 16.53
N ILE A 286 -3.90 11.39 16.96
CA ILE A 286 -4.61 12.66 16.74
C ILE A 286 -4.60 13.47 18.03
N HIS A 287 -4.15 14.72 17.93
CA HIS A 287 -4.13 15.68 19.02
C HIS A 287 -4.44 17.08 18.50
N GLU A 288 -5.06 17.94 19.32
CA GLU A 288 -5.35 19.33 18.92
C GLU A 288 -4.10 20.14 18.58
N ASN A 289 -2.99 19.83 19.28
CA ASN A 289 -1.68 20.42 18.99
C ASN A 289 -0.62 19.32 18.77
N PRO A 290 -0.51 18.74 17.56
CA PRO A 290 0.44 17.65 17.28
C PRO A 290 1.91 18.06 17.45
N THR A 291 2.24 19.33 17.21
CA THR A 291 3.63 19.85 17.38
C THR A 291 4.03 19.88 18.85
N GLU A 292 3.12 20.18 19.74
CA GLU A 292 3.38 20.14 21.19
C GLU A 292 3.70 18.71 21.64
N ILE A 293 2.92 17.74 21.19
CA ILE A 293 3.15 16.32 21.47
C ILE A 293 4.50 15.86 20.94
N GLU A 294 4.84 16.22 19.70
CA GLU A 294 6.16 15.89 19.12
C GLU A 294 7.30 16.44 19.97
N ASN A 295 7.20 17.70 20.40
CA ASN A 295 8.25 18.35 21.18
C ASN A 295 8.33 17.81 22.61
N ALA A 296 7.21 17.53 23.24
CA ALA A 296 7.16 17.07 24.63
C ALA A 296 7.64 15.62 24.80
N PHE A 297 7.21 14.73 23.90
CA PHE A 297 7.40 13.29 24.10
C PHE A 297 8.45 12.67 23.17
N TYR A 298 8.66 13.26 21.97
CA TYR A 298 9.45 12.62 20.91
C TYR A 298 10.44 13.57 20.23
N ASN A 299 11.05 14.48 20.97
CA ASN A 299 12.07 15.40 20.44
C ASN A 299 13.31 14.69 19.86
N HIS A 300 13.52 13.42 20.24
CA HIS A 300 14.59 12.54 19.77
C HIS A 300 14.16 11.54 18.69
N ILE A 301 12.89 11.57 18.26
CA ILE A 301 12.33 10.70 17.22
C ILE A 301 11.82 11.58 16.06
N GLU A 302 12.09 11.15 14.82
CA GLU A 302 11.52 11.79 13.64
C GLU A 302 10.09 11.30 13.43
N CYS A 303 9.11 12.19 13.53
CA CYS A 303 7.71 11.89 13.21
C CYS A 303 7.35 12.39 11.81
N LYS A 304 6.29 11.84 11.24
CA LYS A 304 5.76 12.25 9.94
C LYS A 304 4.28 12.60 10.04
N LYS A 305 3.77 13.21 8.97
CA LYS A 305 2.36 13.59 8.85
C LYS A 305 1.80 13.02 7.54
N TYR A 306 0.79 12.17 7.63
CA TYR A 306 0.11 11.50 6.51
C TYR A 306 -1.41 11.49 6.76
N TYR A 307 -2.23 11.54 5.74
CA TYR A 307 -1.97 11.86 4.33
C TYR A 307 -2.51 13.25 4.04
N LYS A 308 -1.81 14.02 3.21
CA LYS A 308 -2.36 15.30 2.76
C LYS A 308 -3.58 15.03 1.89
N PRO A 309 -4.74 15.64 2.17
CA PRO A 309 -5.95 15.45 1.39
C PRO A 309 -5.78 15.80 -0.08
N LEU A 310 -6.49 15.07 -0.96
CA LEU A 310 -6.46 15.32 -2.41
C LEU A 310 -7.21 16.61 -2.77
N ARG A 311 -8.31 16.91 -2.06
CA ARG A 311 -9.08 18.15 -2.23
C ARG A 311 -8.50 19.28 -1.38
N SER A 312 -8.81 20.51 -1.74
CA SER A 312 -8.38 21.73 -1.02
C SER A 312 -9.46 22.33 -0.10
N ASP A 313 -10.64 21.68 -0.02
CA ASP A 313 -11.74 22.21 0.76
C ASP A 313 -11.62 21.79 2.24
N ALA A 314 -11.65 22.78 3.11
CA ALA A 314 -11.28 22.64 4.53
C ALA A 314 -12.40 22.08 5.42
N THR A 315 -13.56 21.76 4.87
CA THR A 315 -14.74 21.36 5.67
C THR A 315 -14.90 19.85 5.80
N VAL A 316 -14.03 19.06 5.16
CA VAL A 316 -14.08 17.61 5.13
C VAL A 316 -13.23 16.98 6.24
N ASN A 317 -13.59 15.78 6.68
CA ASN A 317 -12.91 15.07 7.76
C ASN A 317 -11.41 14.86 7.49
N SER A 318 -11.03 14.63 6.23
CA SER A 318 -9.63 14.48 5.82
C SER A 318 -8.73 15.66 6.24
N HIS A 319 -9.21 16.90 6.10
CA HIS A 319 -8.47 18.09 6.51
C HIS A 319 -8.38 18.20 8.03
N ILE A 320 -9.50 17.98 8.73
CA ILE A 320 -9.55 18.02 10.19
C ILE A 320 -8.56 17.02 10.79
N ILE A 321 -8.52 15.80 10.25
CA ILE A 321 -7.62 14.75 10.72
C ILE A 321 -6.17 15.08 10.33
N TYR A 322 -5.92 15.49 9.08
CA TYR A 322 -4.57 15.84 8.64
C TYR A 322 -3.95 16.96 9.47
N ASP A 323 -4.71 17.95 9.89
CA ASP A 323 -4.21 19.05 10.72
C ASP A 323 -3.78 18.58 12.11
N ARG A 324 -4.40 17.53 12.62
CA ARG A 324 -4.24 17.04 13.98
C ARG A 324 -3.41 15.76 14.11
N ILE A 325 -3.10 15.08 13.00
CA ILE A 325 -2.40 13.78 13.02
C ILE A 325 -0.89 13.95 13.10
N ILE A 326 -0.28 13.06 13.88
CA ILE A 326 1.16 12.82 13.89
C ILE A 326 1.39 11.30 13.86
N CYS A 327 2.33 10.85 13.05
CA CYS A 327 2.67 9.44 12.86
C CYS A 327 4.04 9.15 13.48
N TYR A 328 4.08 8.19 14.40
CA TYR A 328 5.30 7.73 15.06
C TYR A 328 5.85 6.47 14.38
N PRO A 329 7.16 6.38 14.18
CA PRO A 329 7.77 5.14 13.71
C PRO A 329 7.62 4.03 14.76
N VAL A 330 7.44 2.79 14.28
CA VAL A 330 7.27 1.61 15.16
C VAL A 330 8.20 0.45 14.80
N HIS A 331 9.21 0.71 13.98
CA HIS A 331 10.20 -0.30 13.58
C HIS A 331 11.20 -0.65 14.68
N GLY A 332 11.93 -1.76 14.54
CA GLY A 332 12.86 -2.28 15.55
C GLY A 332 14.06 -1.39 15.90
N GLY A 333 14.33 -0.32 15.11
CA GLY A 333 15.36 0.67 15.45
C GLY A 333 14.87 1.80 16.37
N VAL A 334 13.60 1.81 16.78
CA VAL A 334 13.05 2.79 17.71
C VAL A 334 13.35 2.33 19.12
N SER A 335 14.10 3.14 19.88
CA SER A 335 14.41 2.89 21.27
C SER A 335 13.90 4.04 22.14
N GLY A 336 13.44 3.73 23.35
CA GLY A 336 13.01 4.73 24.33
C GLY A 336 11.59 5.27 24.11
N LEU A 337 10.73 4.46 23.51
CA LEU A 337 9.28 4.68 23.54
C LEU A 337 8.72 4.60 24.96
#